data_d8b895b744bd86b44a191b1d26ca718a
#
_entry.id   d8b895b744bd86b44a191b1d26ca718a
#
_cell.length_a   1.000
_cell.length_b   1.000
_cell.length_c   1.000
_cell.angle_alpha   90.00
_cell.angle_beta   90.00
_cell.angle_gamma   90.00
#
_symmetry.space_group_name_H-M   'P 1'
#
loop_
_entity.id
_entity.type
_entity.pdbx_description
1 polymer ?
#
loop_
_entity_poly.entity_id
_entity_poly.type
_entity_poly.pdbx_seq_one_letter_code
_entity_poly.pdbx_strand_id
1 'polypeptide(L)'
;MLVPNLFVANGVASFVMNYLRNLNHDEVQVDIVSYKEGDSVYYAEVEAAGGKMFFLPGIKNLPEHVKVCNKILSDGRYDIIHDNTLHISIPMMWCAKKAGVPVRILHSHNSKMGETPAKAFRNRFFLPALRSLATNYAACSQLAGRAMFEDQEFTVIPNVIQTEKYRFDPTMRKSVQQKMNATDKFVVGTVGRLAEQKNPFFAIDVFKCLL
;
A
#
# COMPACT_ATOMS: atom_id res chain seq x y z
N MET A 1 -6.06 3.47 8.63
CA MET A 1 -5.71 3.28 7.20
C MET A 1 -6.22 1.92 6.72
N LEU A 2 -6.76 1.84 5.49
CA LEU A 2 -7.19 0.58 4.88
C LEU A 2 -6.09 0.02 3.99
N VAL A 3 -5.79 -1.27 4.13
CA VAL A 3 -4.75 -1.96 3.35
C VAL A 3 -5.27 -3.31 2.82
N PRO A 4 -4.83 -3.78 1.64
CA PRO A 4 -5.20 -5.13 1.16
C PRO A 4 -4.69 -6.23 2.10
N ASN A 5 -3.49 -6.05 2.61
CA ASN A 5 -2.83 -6.81 3.66
C ASN A 5 -1.61 -6.02 4.17
N LEU A 6 -1.07 -6.39 5.32
CA LEU A 6 0.11 -5.75 5.90
C LEU A 6 1.32 -6.72 5.91
N PHE A 7 1.59 -7.40 4.79
CA PHE A 7 2.72 -8.34 4.66
C PHE A 7 3.98 -7.62 4.16
N VAL A 8 5.15 -8.06 4.61
CA VAL A 8 6.46 -7.44 4.33
C VAL A 8 6.75 -7.30 2.84
N ALA A 9 6.36 -8.24 2.01
CA ALA A 9 6.60 -8.22 0.56
C ALA A 9 5.55 -7.45 -0.26
N ASN A 10 4.84 -6.51 0.35
CA ASN A 10 3.78 -5.74 -0.30
C ASN A 10 4.14 -4.25 -0.39
N GLY A 11 4.07 -3.66 -1.58
CA GLY A 11 4.40 -2.24 -1.80
C GLY A 11 3.49 -1.26 -1.03
N VAL A 12 2.19 -1.57 -0.91
CA VAL A 12 1.25 -0.76 -0.12
C VAL A 12 1.59 -0.87 1.38
N ALA A 13 1.89 -2.07 1.87
CA ALA A 13 2.32 -2.26 3.25
C ALA A 13 3.62 -1.48 3.53
N SER A 14 4.60 -1.55 2.63
CA SER A 14 5.85 -0.78 2.76
C SER A 14 5.59 0.73 2.78
N PHE A 15 4.70 1.23 1.93
CA PHE A 15 4.28 2.63 1.93
C PHE A 15 3.71 3.02 3.31
N VAL A 16 2.70 2.30 3.78
CA VAL A 16 2.02 2.59 5.06
C VAL A 16 3.02 2.55 6.23
N MET A 17 3.86 1.53 6.30
CA MET A 17 4.81 1.37 7.39
C MET A 17 5.94 2.43 7.37
N ASN A 18 6.40 2.84 6.18
CA ASN A 18 7.38 3.91 6.09
C ASN A 18 6.81 5.26 6.57
N TYR A 19 5.54 5.56 6.27
CA TYR A 19 4.89 6.74 6.81
C TYR A 19 4.63 6.59 8.31
N LEU A 20 4.08 5.46 8.77
CA LEU A 20 3.81 5.21 10.19
C LEU A 20 5.05 5.46 11.06
N ARG A 21 6.22 4.95 10.67
CA ARG A 21 7.49 5.11 11.40
C ARG A 21 7.98 6.56 11.52
N ASN A 22 7.46 7.46 10.70
CA ASN A 22 7.88 8.86 10.62
C ASN A 22 6.78 9.85 11.04
N LEU A 23 5.63 9.36 11.49
CA LEU A 23 4.58 10.21 12.05
C LEU A 23 4.93 10.63 13.48
N ASN A 24 4.48 11.82 13.86
CA ASN A 24 4.44 12.23 15.25
C ASN A 24 3.27 11.54 15.97
N HIS A 25 3.53 10.50 16.74
CA HIS A 25 2.51 9.69 17.40
C HIS A 25 1.82 10.40 18.57
N ASP A 26 2.36 11.54 19.04
CA ASP A 26 1.69 12.40 20.02
C ASP A 26 0.54 13.19 19.39
N GLU A 27 0.59 13.41 18.07
CA GLU A 27 -0.42 14.17 17.32
C GLU A 27 -1.33 13.27 16.47
N VAL A 28 -0.81 12.15 15.96
CA VAL A 28 -1.51 11.30 14.98
C VAL A 28 -1.47 9.84 15.40
N GLN A 29 -2.59 9.31 15.81
CA GLN A 29 -2.78 7.88 16.02
C GLN A 29 -3.27 7.21 14.74
N VAL A 30 -2.70 6.07 14.39
CA VAL A 30 -3.04 5.33 13.17
C VAL A 30 -3.44 3.91 13.49
N ASP A 31 -4.70 3.59 13.25
CA ASP A 31 -5.20 2.21 13.24
C ASP A 31 -5.16 1.66 11.81
N ILE A 32 -4.89 0.37 11.69
CA ILE A 32 -4.81 -0.33 10.41
C ILE A 32 -5.96 -1.32 10.29
N VAL A 33 -6.67 -1.23 9.17
CA VAL A 33 -7.74 -2.18 8.81
C VAL A 33 -7.27 -2.99 7.60
N SER A 34 -7.11 -4.28 7.76
CA SER A 34 -6.63 -5.22 6.74
C SER A 34 -7.77 -6.11 6.24
N TYR A 35 -7.79 -6.35 4.91
CA TYR A 35 -8.71 -7.30 4.27
C TYR A 35 -8.18 -8.73 4.28
N LYS A 36 -6.97 -8.95 4.76
CA LYS A 36 -6.38 -10.27 4.85
C LYS A 36 -5.57 -10.40 6.12
N GLU A 37 -5.91 -11.40 6.89
CA GLU A 37 -5.17 -11.81 8.08
C GLU A 37 -4.00 -12.73 7.69
N GLY A 38 -2.94 -12.74 8.48
CA GLY A 38 -1.75 -13.58 8.33
C GLY A 38 -0.62 -13.04 9.19
N ASP A 39 0.46 -13.78 9.32
CA ASP A 39 1.61 -13.37 10.13
C ASP A 39 2.38 -12.22 9.50
N SER A 40 2.65 -11.20 10.31
CA SER A 40 3.47 -10.06 9.90
C SER A 40 4.16 -9.40 11.10
N VAL A 41 5.45 -9.16 10.95
CA VAL A 41 6.25 -8.39 11.92
C VAL A 41 5.73 -6.95 12.08
N TYR A 42 5.00 -6.42 11.10
CA TYR A 42 4.45 -5.08 11.13
C TYR A 42 3.33 -4.91 12.15
N TYR A 43 2.68 -5.98 12.60
CA TYR A 43 1.62 -5.87 13.61
C TYR A 43 2.17 -5.34 14.93
N ALA A 44 3.29 -5.89 15.39
CA ALA A 44 3.97 -5.39 16.59
C ALA A 44 4.44 -3.93 16.45
N GLU A 45 4.85 -3.51 15.24
CA GLU A 45 5.23 -2.12 15.01
C GLU A 45 4.02 -1.17 15.08
N VAL A 46 2.85 -1.57 14.57
CA VAL A 46 1.61 -0.79 14.66
C VAL A 46 1.19 -0.62 16.11
N GLU A 47 1.22 -1.71 16.89
CA GLU A 47 0.88 -1.68 18.32
C GLU A 47 1.88 -0.83 19.12
N ALA A 48 3.17 -0.95 18.84
CA ALA A 48 4.21 -0.12 19.48
C ALA A 48 4.06 1.37 19.18
N ALA A 49 3.47 1.71 18.03
CA ALA A 49 3.09 3.09 17.65
C ALA A 49 1.75 3.55 18.25
N GLY A 50 1.16 2.77 19.16
CA GLY A 50 -0.13 3.07 19.81
C GLY A 50 -1.37 2.75 18.94
N GLY A 51 -1.18 2.20 17.74
CA GLY A 51 -2.26 1.84 16.84
C GLY A 51 -2.84 0.46 17.10
N LYS A 52 -3.97 0.17 16.47
CA LYS A 52 -4.66 -1.12 16.54
C LYS A 52 -4.73 -1.77 15.16
N MET A 53 -4.69 -3.10 15.14
CA MET A 53 -4.95 -3.90 13.95
C MET A 53 -6.39 -4.41 13.95
N PHE A 54 -7.08 -4.24 12.82
CA PHE A 54 -8.41 -4.80 12.59
C PHE A 54 -8.41 -5.64 11.32
N PHE A 55 -9.17 -6.72 11.32
CA PHE A 55 -9.34 -7.59 10.17
C PHE A 55 -10.80 -7.62 9.75
N LEU A 56 -11.06 -7.36 8.47
CA LEU A 56 -12.40 -7.38 7.92
C LEU A 56 -12.75 -8.78 7.40
N PRO A 57 -13.95 -9.29 7.69
CA PRO A 57 -14.47 -10.46 7.02
C PRO A 57 -14.48 -10.28 5.50
N GLY A 58 -14.38 -11.37 4.76
CA GLY A 58 -14.46 -11.32 3.29
C GLY A 58 -15.77 -10.67 2.81
N ILE A 59 -15.71 -9.90 1.72
CA ILE A 59 -16.88 -9.20 1.15
C ILE A 59 -18.01 -10.14 0.67
N LYS A 60 -17.76 -11.44 0.57
CA LYS A 60 -18.80 -12.45 0.29
C LYS A 60 -19.84 -12.53 1.41
N ASN A 61 -19.46 -12.21 2.65
CA ASN A 61 -20.37 -12.06 3.78
C ASN A 61 -20.56 -10.57 4.08
N LEU A 62 -21.25 -9.87 3.17
CA LEU A 62 -21.43 -8.43 3.25
C LEU A 62 -22.10 -7.94 4.54
N PRO A 63 -23.16 -8.61 5.08
CA PRO A 63 -23.77 -8.16 6.33
C PRO A 63 -22.79 -8.14 7.51
N GLU A 64 -22.00 -9.20 7.70
CA GLU A 64 -20.99 -9.25 8.77
C GLU A 64 -19.86 -8.26 8.51
N HIS A 65 -19.42 -8.12 7.25
CA HIS A 65 -18.44 -7.12 6.85
C HIS A 65 -18.88 -5.71 7.25
N VAL A 66 -20.10 -5.30 6.90
CA VAL A 66 -20.66 -3.98 7.24
C VAL A 66 -20.83 -3.81 8.75
N LYS A 67 -21.23 -4.86 9.48
CA LYS A 67 -21.34 -4.85 10.94
C LYS A 67 -19.97 -4.56 11.60
N VAL A 68 -18.91 -5.23 11.14
CA VAL A 68 -17.54 -5.01 11.65
C VAL A 68 -17.05 -3.60 11.28
N CYS A 69 -17.30 -3.13 10.04
CA CYS A 69 -16.98 -1.75 9.66
C CYS A 69 -17.63 -0.73 10.58
N ASN A 70 -18.94 -0.85 10.84
CA ASN A 70 -19.65 0.06 11.73
C ASN A 70 -19.12 0.02 13.16
N LYS A 71 -18.78 -1.18 13.67
CA LYS A 71 -18.18 -1.33 15.00
C LYS A 71 -16.84 -0.61 15.11
N ILE A 72 -15.93 -0.79 14.14
CA ILE A 72 -14.64 -0.11 14.11
C ILE A 72 -14.83 1.40 14.13
N LEU A 73 -15.76 1.92 13.32
CA LEU A 73 -16.00 3.36 13.18
C LEU A 73 -16.64 3.97 14.41
N SER A 74 -17.58 3.28 15.06
CA SER A 74 -18.22 3.76 16.28
C SER A 74 -17.27 3.78 17.47
N ASP A 75 -16.43 2.76 17.58
CA ASP A 75 -15.50 2.63 18.72
C ASP A 75 -14.29 3.59 18.58
N GLY A 76 -13.87 3.89 17.35
CA GLY A 76 -12.62 4.63 17.09
C GLY A 76 -12.78 6.15 16.94
N ARG A 77 -13.97 6.68 16.60
CA ARG A 77 -14.22 8.12 16.35
C ARG A 77 -13.18 8.76 15.44
N TYR A 78 -12.96 8.16 14.25
CA TYR A 78 -11.93 8.56 13.32
C TYR A 78 -12.19 9.89 12.62
N ASP A 79 -11.19 10.76 12.55
CA ASP A 79 -11.20 11.99 11.76
C ASP A 79 -10.89 11.72 10.28
N ILE A 80 -10.06 10.71 10.01
CA ILE A 80 -9.56 10.42 8.67
C ILE A 80 -9.68 8.93 8.38
N ILE A 81 -10.22 8.59 7.22
CA ILE A 81 -10.02 7.29 6.57
C ILE A 81 -9.12 7.48 5.36
N HIS A 82 -8.05 6.67 5.28
CA HIS A 82 -7.13 6.65 4.16
C HIS A 82 -7.18 5.27 3.50
N ASP A 83 -7.80 5.20 2.32
CA ASP A 83 -8.00 3.96 1.56
C ASP A 83 -6.89 3.73 0.54
N ASN A 84 -6.22 2.59 0.66
CA ASN A 84 -5.15 2.12 -0.24
C ASN A 84 -5.57 0.85 -1.01
N THR A 85 -6.88 0.54 -1.12
CA THR A 85 -7.33 -0.81 -1.52
C THR A 85 -8.22 -0.86 -2.75
N LEU A 86 -8.75 0.27 -3.23
CA LEU A 86 -9.70 0.34 -4.34
C LEU A 86 -11.09 -0.26 -4.01
N HIS A 87 -11.74 -0.88 -5.01
CA HIS A 87 -13.14 -1.30 -4.98
C HIS A 87 -13.56 -2.15 -3.77
N ILE A 88 -12.64 -2.89 -3.14
CA ILE A 88 -12.97 -3.71 -1.97
C ILE A 88 -13.29 -2.85 -0.74
N SER A 89 -12.86 -1.59 -0.72
CA SER A 89 -13.13 -0.67 0.39
C SER A 89 -14.51 0.01 0.32
N ILE A 90 -15.27 -0.16 -0.75
CA ILE A 90 -16.56 0.51 -0.92
C ILE A 90 -17.47 0.36 0.33
N PRO A 91 -17.64 -0.83 0.93
CA PRO A 91 -18.47 -0.96 2.12
C PRO A 91 -17.93 -0.14 3.30
N MET A 92 -16.61 -0.18 3.55
CA MET A 92 -15.99 0.58 4.63
C MET A 92 -16.07 2.09 4.39
N MET A 93 -15.79 2.56 3.18
CA MET A 93 -15.90 3.97 2.79
C MET A 93 -17.36 4.48 2.89
N TRP A 94 -18.32 3.64 2.53
CA TRP A 94 -19.75 3.95 2.70
C TRP A 94 -20.13 4.04 4.17
N CYS A 95 -19.71 3.09 5.02
CA CYS A 95 -19.91 3.16 6.47
C CYS A 95 -19.27 4.42 7.06
N ALA A 96 -18.07 4.77 6.64
CA ALA A 96 -17.37 5.97 7.09
C ALA A 96 -18.12 7.27 6.72
N LYS A 97 -18.66 7.34 5.50
CA LYS A 97 -19.50 8.46 5.07
C LYS A 97 -20.75 8.56 5.95
N LYS A 98 -21.42 7.45 6.24
CA LYS A 98 -22.59 7.41 7.13
C LYS A 98 -22.27 7.74 8.58
N ALA A 99 -21.12 7.33 9.08
CA ALA A 99 -20.63 7.65 10.43
C ALA A 99 -20.16 9.10 10.56
N GLY A 100 -20.15 9.87 9.47
CA GLY A 100 -19.74 11.27 9.48
C GLY A 100 -18.24 11.50 9.54
N VAL A 101 -17.40 10.50 9.18
CA VAL A 101 -15.94 10.70 9.10
C VAL A 101 -15.65 11.81 8.09
N PRO A 102 -15.07 12.96 8.53
CA PRO A 102 -15.00 14.16 7.69
C PRO A 102 -14.04 14.02 6.52
N VAL A 103 -12.91 13.35 6.71
CA VAL A 103 -11.89 13.19 5.66
C VAL A 103 -11.80 11.72 5.21
N ARG A 104 -12.08 11.48 3.94
CA ARG A 104 -12.06 10.15 3.33
C ARG A 104 -11.18 10.19 2.09
N ILE A 105 -9.93 9.74 2.24
CA ILE A 105 -8.89 9.80 1.21
C ILE A 105 -8.92 8.52 0.39
N LEU A 106 -9.01 8.65 -0.92
CA LEU A 106 -8.80 7.55 -1.87
C LEU A 106 -7.40 7.68 -2.48
N HIS A 107 -6.54 6.67 -2.25
CA HIS A 107 -5.14 6.70 -2.66
C HIS A 107 -4.83 5.70 -3.77
N SER A 108 -4.32 6.19 -4.88
CA SER A 108 -3.88 5.38 -6.02
C SER A 108 -2.39 5.01 -5.90
N HIS A 109 -2.10 3.70 -5.89
CA HIS A 109 -0.73 3.17 -5.87
C HIS A 109 -0.26 2.60 -7.21
N ASN A 110 -1.11 2.62 -8.24
CA ASN A 110 -0.83 2.05 -9.55
C ASN A 110 -1.32 2.94 -10.68
N SER A 111 -0.56 2.97 -11.78
CA SER A 111 -1.00 3.58 -13.03
C SER A 111 -1.89 2.67 -13.90
N LYS A 112 -2.08 1.41 -13.50
CA LYS A 112 -2.95 0.45 -14.17
C LYS A 112 -4.13 0.11 -13.29
N MET A 113 -5.34 0.10 -13.86
CA MET A 113 -6.58 -0.26 -13.15
C MET A 113 -6.64 -1.72 -12.70
N GLY A 114 -5.81 -2.60 -13.25
CA GLY A 114 -5.71 -4.00 -12.89
C GLY A 114 -4.63 -4.73 -13.66
N GLU A 115 -4.18 -5.86 -13.13
CA GLU A 115 -3.16 -6.71 -13.74
C GLU A 115 -3.72 -7.50 -14.95
N THR A 116 -5.03 -7.70 -15.00
CA THR A 116 -5.72 -8.38 -16.11
C THR A 116 -6.85 -7.50 -16.64
N PRO A 117 -7.28 -7.67 -17.91
CA PRO A 117 -8.41 -6.92 -18.47
C PRO A 117 -9.69 -7.03 -17.64
N ALA A 118 -10.00 -8.21 -17.12
CA ALA A 118 -11.19 -8.44 -16.29
C ALA A 118 -11.09 -7.65 -14.95
N LYS A 119 -9.92 -7.62 -14.30
CA LYS A 119 -9.70 -6.83 -13.09
C LYS A 119 -9.78 -5.34 -13.40
N ALA A 120 -9.21 -4.89 -14.52
CA ALA A 120 -9.25 -3.49 -14.94
C ALA A 120 -10.70 -3.04 -15.23
N PHE A 121 -11.47 -3.84 -15.94
CA PHE A 121 -12.90 -3.57 -16.21
C PHE A 121 -13.70 -3.46 -14.92
N ARG A 122 -13.57 -4.44 -14.02
CA ARG A 122 -14.24 -4.42 -12.71
C ARG A 122 -13.88 -3.16 -11.92
N ASN A 123 -12.60 -2.83 -11.81
CA ASN A 123 -12.15 -1.67 -11.04
C ASN A 123 -12.67 -0.37 -11.64
N ARG A 124 -12.69 -0.25 -12.98
CA ARG A 124 -13.24 0.91 -13.69
C ARG A 124 -14.75 1.03 -13.48
N PHE A 125 -15.49 -0.10 -13.44
CA PHE A 125 -16.92 -0.11 -13.17
C PHE A 125 -17.27 0.44 -11.78
N PHE A 126 -16.50 0.07 -10.75
CA PHE A 126 -16.73 0.51 -9.36
C PHE A 126 -16.12 1.87 -9.01
N LEU A 127 -15.27 2.41 -9.87
CA LEU A 127 -14.54 3.65 -9.59
C LEU A 127 -15.46 4.87 -9.36
N PRO A 128 -16.55 5.10 -10.11
CA PRO A 128 -17.45 6.22 -9.86
C PRO A 128 -18.09 6.16 -8.46
N ALA A 129 -18.52 4.97 -8.04
CA ALA A 129 -19.07 4.77 -6.70
C ALA A 129 -18.02 5.07 -5.62
N LEU A 130 -16.79 4.58 -5.80
CA LEU A 130 -15.70 4.82 -4.85
C LEU A 130 -15.32 6.32 -4.78
N ARG A 131 -15.24 6.99 -5.93
CA ARG A 131 -15.00 8.45 -6.00
C ARG A 131 -16.09 9.23 -5.25
N SER A 132 -17.36 8.87 -5.36
CA SER A 132 -18.48 9.55 -4.67
C SER A 132 -18.45 9.39 -3.15
N LEU A 133 -17.69 8.45 -2.64
CA LEU A 133 -17.50 8.21 -1.20
C LEU A 133 -16.28 8.96 -0.65
N ALA A 134 -15.31 9.28 -1.47
CA ALA A 134 -14.12 10.03 -1.08
C ALA A 134 -14.40 11.54 -0.97
N THR A 135 -13.64 12.23 -0.13
CA THR A 135 -13.57 13.69 -0.04
C THR A 135 -12.29 14.26 -0.63
N ASN A 136 -11.23 13.44 -0.64
CA ASN A 136 -9.91 13.81 -1.10
C ASN A 136 -9.28 12.67 -1.90
N TYR A 137 -8.40 13.03 -2.83
CA TYR A 137 -7.68 12.09 -3.65
C TYR A 137 -6.18 12.21 -3.45
N ALA A 138 -5.49 11.07 -3.41
CA ALA A 138 -4.05 10.99 -3.32
C ALA A 138 -3.50 9.95 -4.31
N ALA A 139 -2.27 10.11 -4.73
CA ALA A 139 -1.61 9.15 -5.61
C ALA A 139 -0.10 9.09 -5.34
N CYS A 140 0.52 7.92 -5.55
CA CYS A 140 1.96 7.76 -5.39
C CYS A 140 2.79 8.45 -6.49
N SER A 141 2.16 8.90 -7.58
CA SER A 141 2.78 9.66 -8.68
C SER A 141 1.73 10.37 -9.51
N GLN A 142 2.15 11.35 -10.30
CA GLN A 142 1.29 12.03 -11.28
C GLN A 142 0.62 11.04 -12.24
N LEU A 143 1.38 10.05 -12.73
CA LEU A 143 0.85 9.04 -13.64
C LEU A 143 -0.24 8.18 -12.98
N ALA A 144 -0.03 7.76 -11.74
CA ALA A 144 -1.02 6.98 -10.97
C ALA A 144 -2.28 7.79 -10.67
N GLY A 145 -2.13 9.06 -10.36
CA GLY A 145 -3.26 9.97 -10.10
C GLY A 145 -4.10 10.20 -11.36
N ARG A 146 -3.49 10.57 -12.46
CA ARG A 146 -4.19 10.79 -13.73
C ARG A 146 -4.91 9.53 -14.24
N ALA A 147 -4.27 8.36 -14.09
CA ALA A 147 -4.89 7.08 -14.47
C ALA A 147 -6.16 6.75 -13.66
N MET A 148 -6.22 7.20 -12.40
CA MET A 148 -7.33 6.89 -11.49
C MET A 148 -8.36 8.01 -11.39
N PHE A 149 -7.91 9.26 -11.37
CA PHE A 149 -8.74 10.42 -11.04
C PHE A 149 -9.04 11.30 -12.25
N GLU A 150 -8.38 11.06 -13.39
CA GLU A 150 -8.56 11.83 -14.63
C GLU A 150 -8.30 13.34 -14.37
N ASP A 151 -9.32 14.17 -14.50
CA ASP A 151 -9.23 15.63 -14.32
C ASP A 151 -9.48 16.11 -12.89
N GLN A 152 -9.71 15.18 -11.93
CA GLN A 152 -9.87 15.56 -10.53
C GLN A 152 -8.53 16.00 -9.92
N GLU A 153 -8.58 17.00 -9.06
CA GLU A 153 -7.41 17.39 -8.28
C GLU A 153 -7.01 16.27 -7.30
N PHE A 154 -5.72 16.00 -7.18
CA PHE A 154 -5.18 15.03 -6.24
C PHE A 154 -3.80 15.47 -5.72
N THR A 155 -3.49 15.04 -4.51
CA THR A 155 -2.18 15.24 -3.89
C THR A 155 -1.24 14.10 -4.25
N VAL A 156 -0.03 14.40 -4.67
CA VAL A 156 1.02 13.38 -4.86
C VAL A 156 1.69 13.11 -3.51
N ILE A 157 1.52 11.87 -3.03
CA ILE A 157 2.20 11.34 -1.84
C ILE A 157 3.16 10.24 -2.31
N PRO A 158 4.46 10.54 -2.51
CA PRO A 158 5.39 9.61 -3.11
C PRO A 158 5.69 8.43 -2.19
N ASN A 159 6.07 7.30 -2.78
CA ASN A 159 6.66 6.21 -2.02
C ASN A 159 8.01 6.66 -1.45
N VAL A 160 8.20 6.43 -0.17
CA VAL A 160 9.43 6.81 0.56
C VAL A 160 10.13 5.58 1.11
N ILE A 161 11.42 5.71 1.35
CA ILE A 161 12.28 4.71 1.99
C ILE A 161 13.12 5.36 3.08
N GLN A 162 13.56 4.58 4.04
CA GLN A 162 14.53 5.01 5.05
C GLN A 162 15.93 5.03 4.42
N THR A 163 16.37 6.17 3.90
CA THR A 163 17.63 6.31 3.13
C THR A 163 18.85 5.88 3.92
N GLU A 164 18.89 6.15 5.23
CA GLU A 164 19.99 5.73 6.11
C GLU A 164 20.21 4.21 6.12
N LYS A 165 19.12 3.44 6.05
CA LYS A 165 19.16 1.97 6.03
C LYS A 165 19.77 1.39 4.76
N TYR A 166 19.75 2.18 3.68
CA TYR A 166 20.25 1.78 2.35
C TYR A 166 21.51 2.56 1.95
N ARG A 167 22.12 3.28 2.88
CA ARG A 167 23.39 3.99 2.64
C ARG A 167 24.49 2.97 2.29
N PHE A 168 25.36 3.36 1.37
CA PHE A 168 26.52 2.54 1.01
C PHE A 168 27.44 2.35 2.20
N ASP A 169 27.75 1.09 2.52
CA ASP A 169 28.67 0.68 3.57
C ASP A 169 29.76 -0.21 2.95
N PRO A 170 31.03 0.25 2.90
CA PRO A 170 32.13 -0.51 2.31
C PRO A 170 32.46 -1.78 3.08
N THR A 171 32.25 -1.80 4.40
CA THR A 171 32.46 -2.99 5.24
C THR A 171 31.42 -4.06 4.94
N MET A 172 30.15 -3.66 4.92
CA MET A 172 29.04 -4.54 4.54
C MET A 172 29.23 -5.05 3.12
N ARG A 173 29.60 -4.18 2.16
CA ARG A 173 29.89 -4.58 0.77
C ARG A 173 30.93 -5.70 0.72
N LYS A 174 32.07 -5.54 1.40
CA LYS A 174 33.14 -6.53 1.42
C LYS A 174 32.69 -7.88 1.99
N SER A 175 31.96 -7.83 3.10
CA SER A 175 31.36 -9.02 3.73
C SER A 175 30.41 -9.77 2.79
N VAL A 176 29.53 -9.06 2.08
CA VAL A 176 28.58 -9.66 1.13
C VAL A 176 29.31 -10.22 -0.09
N GLN A 177 30.30 -9.51 -0.64
CA GLN A 177 31.11 -10.00 -1.77
C GLN A 177 31.84 -11.30 -1.41
N GLN A 178 32.38 -11.40 -0.20
CA GLN A 178 33.01 -12.64 0.27
C GLN A 178 32.02 -13.79 0.38
N LYS A 179 30.84 -13.55 0.99
CA LYS A 179 29.77 -14.56 1.09
C LYS A 179 29.26 -15.06 -0.26
N MET A 180 29.27 -14.20 -1.28
CA MET A 180 28.84 -14.52 -2.63
C MET A 180 29.97 -15.06 -3.53
N ASN A 181 31.19 -15.23 -3.03
CA ASN A 181 32.39 -15.55 -3.83
C ASN A 181 32.55 -14.60 -5.05
N ALA A 182 32.36 -13.30 -4.82
CA ALA A 182 32.32 -12.26 -5.85
C ALA A 182 33.27 -11.09 -5.55
N THR A 183 34.35 -11.33 -4.81
CA THR A 183 35.29 -10.28 -4.32
C THR A 183 35.89 -9.47 -5.48
N ASP A 184 36.26 -10.15 -6.58
CA ASP A 184 36.91 -9.52 -7.75
C ASP A 184 35.96 -9.45 -8.96
N LYS A 185 34.64 -9.51 -8.72
CA LYS A 185 33.65 -9.52 -9.79
C LYS A 185 32.83 -8.22 -9.80
N PHE A 186 32.48 -7.77 -11.00
CA PHE A 186 31.45 -6.77 -11.18
C PHE A 186 30.09 -7.46 -11.04
N VAL A 187 29.32 -7.07 -10.01
CA VAL A 187 28.04 -7.70 -9.69
C VAL A 187 26.90 -6.79 -10.12
N VAL A 188 26.06 -7.27 -11.02
CA VAL A 188 24.80 -6.63 -11.39
C VAL A 188 23.67 -7.41 -10.70
N GLY A 189 22.81 -6.70 -9.98
CA GLY A 189 21.69 -7.30 -9.25
C GLY A 189 20.36 -6.63 -9.57
N THR A 190 19.29 -7.43 -9.50
CA THR A 190 17.92 -6.93 -9.54
C THR A 190 17.14 -7.47 -8.35
N VAL A 191 16.25 -6.66 -7.79
CA VAL A 191 15.39 -7.04 -6.65
C VAL A 191 13.94 -6.81 -7.03
N GLY A 192 13.12 -7.86 -6.91
CA GLY A 192 11.70 -7.76 -7.23
C GLY A 192 11.00 -9.11 -7.23
N ARG A 193 9.68 -9.08 -7.31
CA ARG A 193 8.90 -10.31 -7.54
C ARG A 193 9.18 -10.84 -8.95
N LEU A 194 9.23 -12.17 -9.10
CA LEU A 194 9.27 -12.82 -10.42
C LEU A 194 7.86 -12.73 -11.03
N ALA A 195 7.54 -11.59 -11.61
CA ALA A 195 6.25 -11.29 -12.22
C ALA A 195 6.46 -10.52 -13.52
N GLU A 196 5.53 -10.66 -14.46
CA GLU A 196 5.55 -10.00 -15.77
C GLU A 196 5.79 -8.49 -15.65
N GLN A 197 5.16 -7.83 -14.67
CA GLN A 197 5.34 -6.40 -14.39
C GLN A 197 6.81 -6.00 -14.15
N LYS A 198 7.65 -6.92 -13.63
CA LYS A 198 9.07 -6.68 -13.34
C LYS A 198 10.00 -7.14 -14.46
N ASN A 199 9.44 -7.82 -15.44
CA ASN A 199 10.09 -8.28 -16.66
C ASN A 199 11.50 -8.89 -16.43
N PRO A 200 11.61 -9.97 -15.63
CA PRO A 200 12.91 -10.56 -15.29
C PRO A 200 13.64 -11.09 -16.52
N PHE A 201 12.94 -11.55 -17.56
CA PHE A 201 13.54 -12.03 -18.80
C PHE A 201 14.26 -10.91 -19.55
N PHE A 202 13.65 -9.73 -19.64
CA PHE A 202 14.29 -8.55 -20.24
C PHE A 202 15.57 -8.16 -19.47
N ALA A 203 15.56 -8.23 -18.15
CA ALA A 203 16.76 -7.98 -17.35
C ALA A 203 17.91 -8.97 -17.69
N ILE A 204 17.58 -10.25 -17.91
CA ILE A 204 18.54 -11.27 -18.35
C ILE A 204 19.06 -10.95 -19.76
N ASP A 205 18.19 -10.57 -20.69
CA ASP A 205 18.57 -10.23 -22.07
C ASP A 205 19.48 -9.01 -22.11
N VAL A 206 19.19 -7.97 -21.32
CA VAL A 206 20.09 -6.81 -21.15
C VAL A 206 21.45 -7.26 -20.62
N PHE A 207 21.48 -8.13 -19.61
CA PHE A 207 22.74 -8.64 -19.06
C PHE A 207 23.56 -9.43 -20.07
N LYS A 208 22.93 -10.23 -20.93
CA LYS A 208 23.62 -10.94 -22.05
C LYS A 208 24.31 -9.98 -23.02
N CYS A 209 23.76 -8.80 -23.23
CA CYS A 209 24.37 -7.79 -24.10
C CYS A 209 25.58 -7.08 -23.46
N LEU A 210 25.81 -7.26 -22.16
CA LEU A 210 26.97 -6.72 -21.44
C LEU A 210 28.16 -7.67 -21.38
N LEU A 211 27.95 -8.95 -21.74
CA LEU A 211 28.97 -9.99 -21.79
C LEU A 211 29.59 -10.09 -23.20
#